data_edc1faf0c939e902fc2831b6869ceaad
#
_entry.id   edc1faf0c939e902fc2831b6869ceaad
#
_cell.length_a   1.000
_cell.length_b   1.000
_cell.length_c   1.000
_cell.angle_alpha   90.00
_cell.angle_beta   90.00
_cell.angle_gamma   90.00
#
_symmetry.space_group_name_H-M   'P 1'
#
loop_
_entity.id
_entity.type
_entity.pdbx_description
1 polymer ?
#
loop_
_entity_poly.entity_id
_entity_poly.type
_entity_poly.pdbx_seq_one_letter_code
_entity_poly.pdbx_strand_id
1 'polypeptide(L)'
;MAIEGPLRELGIHDVFQLLDLSRKTGTLTVTSLLRDNQGTVYFERGAVIYAVIRSNPHPLGELLLRAGKISEGDLARARDAQTKSGDGRRLGEILVESGAVTHRELERHVRFQVEEVVFELMSWREGFFSFEERDVVNVPAEATIRISTESLLMEGARRIDEWSRIEGKIPHLGVVPSLCAVTDGHAAQLDLLPNEWEVLSEIDGARDLRAIAAELARSDFDVARIAYGLVTTGVVALRDTASNGSSAPAAAQAQAHLERAREALRANECDRAVAEARLAVAGLDGATMPRLVLARALTRAARHDEAQEELRRVLQADALEPAVHLETGCCAAWRGDYQEALTSWDRYLRLAPDGADAAAVRQAVEAVQRVSGMLAERMDV
;
A
#
# COMPACT_ATOMS: atom_id res chain seq x y z
N MET A 1 5.40 16.67 26.71
CA MET A 1 6.49 15.66 26.66
C MET A 1 6.40 14.99 25.31
N ALA A 2 7.48 14.94 24.52
CA ALA A 2 7.46 14.23 23.25
C ALA A 2 7.97 12.80 23.49
N ILE A 3 7.28 11.80 22.96
CA ILE A 3 7.71 10.39 22.92
C ILE A 3 7.89 10.06 21.45
N GLU A 4 9.09 9.70 21.06
CA GLU A 4 9.41 9.40 19.68
C GLU A 4 10.36 8.22 19.58
N GLY A 5 10.32 7.49 18.48
CA GLY A 5 11.18 6.35 18.23
C GLY A 5 10.86 5.61 16.94
N PRO A 6 11.74 4.67 16.57
CA PRO A 6 11.52 3.82 15.41
C PRO A 6 10.49 2.72 15.72
N LEU A 7 9.61 2.41 14.78
CA LEU A 7 8.58 1.37 14.90
C LEU A 7 9.15 -0.05 15.08
N ARG A 8 10.41 -0.25 14.72
CA ARG A 8 11.11 -1.54 14.94
C ARG A 8 11.41 -1.82 16.41
N GLU A 9 11.59 -0.77 17.21
CA GLU A 9 11.88 -0.90 18.65
C GLU A 9 10.61 -0.88 19.49
N LEU A 10 9.64 -0.07 19.10
CA LEU A 10 8.35 0.03 19.77
C LEU A 10 7.25 0.09 18.70
N GLY A 11 6.48 -0.98 18.58
CA GLY A 11 5.42 -1.09 17.59
C GLY A 11 4.24 -0.15 17.87
N ILE A 12 3.45 0.15 16.85
CA ILE A 12 2.25 1.01 17.00
C ILE A 12 1.32 0.48 18.07
N HIS A 13 1.16 -0.84 18.17
CA HIS A 13 0.34 -1.49 19.20
C HIS A 13 0.79 -1.08 20.61
N ASP A 14 2.11 -1.13 20.89
CA ASP A 14 2.67 -0.80 22.19
C ASP A 14 2.55 0.70 22.50
N VAL A 15 2.73 1.55 21.46
CA VAL A 15 2.54 3.01 21.59
C VAL A 15 1.09 3.33 21.96
N PHE A 16 0.11 2.72 21.27
CA PHE A 16 -1.31 2.91 21.57
C PHE A 16 -1.65 2.47 23.00
N GLN A 17 -1.15 1.29 23.40
CA GLN A 17 -1.34 0.79 24.76
C GLN A 17 -0.73 1.71 25.82
N LEU A 18 0.46 2.25 25.56
CA LEU A 18 1.11 3.21 26.45
C LEU A 18 0.28 4.49 26.61
N LEU A 19 -0.24 5.03 25.49
CA LEU A 19 -1.04 6.24 25.49
C LEU A 19 -2.39 6.05 26.19
N ASP A 20 -3.01 4.87 26.03
CA ASP A 20 -4.26 4.52 26.70
C ASP A 20 -4.06 4.36 28.22
N LEU A 21 -3.10 3.53 28.65
CA LEU A 21 -2.79 3.32 30.06
C LEU A 21 -2.41 4.63 30.80
N SER A 22 -1.67 5.49 30.09
CA SER A 22 -1.24 6.79 30.62
C SER A 22 -2.30 7.89 30.47
N ARG A 23 -3.47 7.58 29.87
CA ARG A 23 -4.56 8.52 29.58
C ARG A 23 -4.09 9.82 28.92
N LYS A 24 -3.16 9.69 27.95
CA LYS A 24 -2.56 10.84 27.29
C LYS A 24 -3.53 11.52 26.34
N THR A 25 -3.41 12.84 26.25
CA THR A 25 -4.07 13.69 25.25
C THR A 25 -3.01 14.29 24.36
N GLY A 26 -3.18 14.22 23.04
CA GLY A 26 -2.17 14.72 22.10
C GLY A 26 -2.30 14.10 20.69
N THR A 27 -1.26 14.28 19.93
CA THR A 27 -1.21 13.88 18.52
C THR A 27 -0.06 12.90 18.30
N LEU A 28 -0.39 11.73 17.78
CA LEU A 28 0.59 10.73 17.33
C LEU A 28 0.74 10.85 15.81
N THR A 29 1.94 11.13 15.37
CA THR A 29 2.32 11.13 13.97
C THR A 29 3.18 9.90 13.69
N VAL A 30 2.83 9.15 12.65
CA VAL A 30 3.56 7.98 12.19
C VAL A 30 3.99 8.21 10.76
N THR A 31 5.27 8.08 10.48
CA THR A 31 5.84 8.30 9.16
C THR A 31 6.57 7.05 8.69
N SER A 32 6.24 6.59 7.48
CA SER A 32 6.99 5.54 6.79
C SER A 32 7.59 6.12 5.52
N LEU A 33 8.91 6.23 5.51
CA LEU A 33 9.64 6.69 4.31
C LEU A 33 9.57 5.65 3.19
N LEU A 34 9.49 4.37 3.53
CA LEU A 34 9.40 3.28 2.56
C LEU A 34 8.08 3.29 1.79
N ARG A 35 6.99 3.61 2.51
CA ARG A 35 5.64 3.72 1.92
C ARG A 35 5.37 5.11 1.33
N ASP A 36 6.30 6.07 1.49
CA ASP A 36 6.08 7.49 1.23
C ASP A 36 4.75 7.98 1.80
N ASN A 37 4.45 7.56 3.03
CA ASN A 37 3.16 7.77 3.66
C ASN A 37 3.32 8.25 5.10
N GLN A 38 2.32 9.01 5.56
CA GLN A 38 2.24 9.54 6.90
C GLN A 38 0.82 9.44 7.41
N GLY A 39 0.67 8.97 8.64
CA GLY A 39 -0.60 8.98 9.35
C GLY A 39 -0.52 9.80 10.63
N THR A 40 -1.64 10.36 11.01
CA THR A 40 -1.78 11.13 12.23
C THR A 40 -3.00 10.65 12.99
N VAL A 41 -2.83 10.33 14.26
CA VAL A 41 -3.89 9.86 15.16
C VAL A 41 -3.99 10.82 16.34
N TYR A 42 -5.20 11.22 16.64
CA TYR A 42 -5.51 12.16 17.71
C TYR A 42 -6.11 11.43 18.91
N PHE A 43 -5.51 11.68 20.06
CA PHE A 43 -5.91 11.06 21.32
C PHE A 43 -6.49 12.09 22.28
N GLU A 44 -7.56 11.70 22.97
CA GLU A 44 -8.10 12.41 24.12
C GLU A 44 -8.25 11.46 25.30
N ARG A 45 -7.48 11.69 26.37
CA ARG A 45 -7.46 10.83 27.57
C ARG A 45 -7.30 9.34 27.26
N GLY A 46 -6.39 9.04 26.33
CA GLY A 46 -6.10 7.69 25.88
C GLY A 46 -7.03 7.12 24.80
N ALA A 47 -8.20 7.70 24.56
CA ALA A 47 -9.11 7.27 23.50
C ALA A 47 -8.76 7.92 22.16
N VAL A 48 -8.92 7.20 21.05
CA VAL A 48 -8.79 7.75 19.71
C VAL A 48 -10.03 8.56 19.38
N ILE A 49 -9.84 9.82 18.96
CA ILE A 49 -10.93 10.72 18.58
C ILE A 49 -10.96 11.04 17.10
N TYR A 50 -9.83 10.91 16.41
CA TYR A 50 -9.71 11.08 14.97
C TYR A 50 -8.44 10.43 14.43
N ALA A 51 -8.44 10.05 13.17
CA ALA A 51 -7.24 9.59 12.47
C ALA A 51 -7.30 9.97 10.99
N VAL A 52 -6.15 10.27 10.42
CA VAL A 52 -5.99 10.60 9.01
C VAL A 52 -4.70 10.02 8.48
N ILE A 53 -4.69 9.59 7.24
CA ILE A 53 -3.52 9.09 6.52
C ILE A 53 -3.40 9.83 5.19
N ARG A 54 -2.18 10.14 4.77
CA ARG A 54 -1.95 10.93 3.55
C ARG A 54 -2.51 10.25 2.29
N SER A 55 -2.39 8.95 2.16
CA SER A 55 -2.95 8.19 1.04
C SER A 55 -4.48 8.21 0.98
N ASN A 56 -5.14 8.38 2.14
CA ASN A 56 -6.59 8.40 2.34
C ASN A 56 -7.36 7.49 1.36
N PRO A 57 -7.24 6.17 1.47
CA PRO A 57 -7.86 5.22 0.53
C PRO A 57 -9.39 5.22 0.58
N HIS A 58 -9.97 5.79 1.65
CA HIS A 58 -11.40 5.83 1.92
C HIS A 58 -11.89 7.27 2.21
N PRO A 59 -11.95 8.17 1.19
CA PRO A 59 -12.48 9.52 1.38
C PRO A 59 -13.95 9.46 1.79
N LEU A 60 -14.34 10.21 2.83
CA LEU A 60 -15.69 10.19 3.41
C LEU A 60 -16.80 10.37 2.37
N GLY A 61 -16.63 11.31 1.43
CA GLY A 61 -17.62 11.57 0.39
C GLY A 61 -17.85 10.38 -0.53
N GLU A 62 -16.79 9.63 -0.84
CA GLU A 62 -16.88 8.42 -1.67
C GLU A 62 -17.48 7.25 -0.90
N LEU A 63 -17.15 7.11 0.38
CA LEU A 63 -17.78 6.11 1.25
C LEU A 63 -19.29 6.31 1.34
N LEU A 64 -19.74 7.56 1.53
CA LEU A 64 -21.16 7.89 1.60
C LEU A 64 -21.88 7.68 0.26
N LEU A 65 -21.23 8.02 -0.85
CA LEU A 65 -21.74 7.81 -2.20
C LEU A 65 -21.94 6.33 -2.50
N ARG A 66 -20.91 5.50 -2.26
CA ARG A 66 -20.97 4.06 -2.47
C ARG A 66 -21.95 3.35 -1.54
N ALA A 67 -22.08 3.83 -0.30
CA ALA A 67 -23.11 3.35 0.62
C ALA A 67 -24.54 3.79 0.23
N GLY A 68 -24.73 4.51 -0.89
CA GLY A 68 -26.03 5.01 -1.37
C GLY A 68 -26.68 6.02 -0.43
N LYS A 69 -25.88 6.69 0.42
CA LYS A 69 -26.37 7.66 1.41
C LYS A 69 -26.51 9.06 0.81
N ILE A 70 -25.71 9.36 -0.19
CA ILE A 70 -25.75 10.62 -0.94
C ILE A 70 -25.71 10.32 -2.44
N SER A 71 -26.22 11.25 -3.25
CA SER A 71 -26.06 11.21 -4.70
C SER A 71 -24.78 11.93 -5.14
N GLU A 72 -24.32 11.67 -6.38
CA GLU A 72 -23.22 12.44 -6.99
C GLU A 72 -23.48 13.94 -6.97
N GLY A 73 -24.76 14.34 -7.19
CA GLY A 73 -25.18 15.73 -7.13
C GLY A 73 -25.05 16.35 -5.74
N ASP A 74 -25.33 15.58 -4.68
CA ASP A 74 -25.14 16.03 -3.30
C ASP A 74 -23.67 16.24 -2.99
N LEU A 75 -22.83 15.28 -3.39
CA LEU A 75 -21.38 15.35 -3.21
C LEU A 75 -20.76 16.53 -3.96
N ALA A 76 -21.16 16.74 -5.22
CA ALA A 76 -20.69 17.86 -6.02
C ALA A 76 -21.08 19.22 -5.38
N ARG A 77 -22.35 19.37 -4.95
CA ARG A 77 -22.81 20.58 -4.27
C ARG A 77 -22.06 20.84 -2.95
N ALA A 78 -21.82 19.80 -2.18
CA ALA A 78 -21.09 19.92 -0.92
C ALA A 78 -19.62 20.30 -1.13
N ARG A 79 -18.95 19.73 -2.13
CA ARG A 79 -17.57 20.11 -2.51
C ARG A 79 -17.50 21.56 -3.02
N ASP A 80 -18.47 21.98 -3.83
CA ASP A 80 -18.57 23.35 -4.30
C ASP A 80 -18.80 24.35 -3.16
N ALA A 81 -19.69 24.01 -2.22
CA ALA A 81 -19.94 24.82 -1.03
C ALA A 81 -18.68 24.91 -0.14
N GLN A 82 -17.97 23.81 0.05
CA GLN A 82 -16.70 23.77 0.80
C GLN A 82 -15.63 24.70 0.18
N THR A 83 -15.55 24.71 -1.16
CA THR A 83 -14.55 25.53 -1.86
C THR A 83 -14.92 27.03 -1.82
N LYS A 84 -16.22 27.35 -1.86
CA LYS A 84 -16.71 28.73 -1.93
C LYS A 84 -16.79 29.42 -0.56
N SER A 85 -17.01 28.68 0.51
CA SER A 85 -17.23 29.27 1.83
C SER A 85 -15.96 29.84 2.47
N GLY A 86 -14.77 29.36 2.11
CA GLY A 86 -13.50 29.90 2.65
C GLY A 86 -13.34 29.85 4.18
N ASP A 87 -14.40 29.41 4.89
CA ASP A 87 -14.50 29.39 6.36
C ASP A 87 -14.04 28.07 7.00
N GLY A 88 -13.47 27.14 6.17
CA GLY A 88 -12.94 25.89 6.65
C GLY A 88 -13.99 24.83 7.01
N ARG A 89 -15.29 25.05 6.68
CA ARG A 89 -16.33 24.04 6.88
C ARG A 89 -16.02 22.74 6.15
N ARG A 90 -16.38 21.64 6.77
CA ARG A 90 -16.05 20.32 6.24
C ARG A 90 -17.20 19.73 5.46
N LEU A 91 -16.81 18.80 4.59
CA LEU A 91 -17.75 18.10 3.71
C LEU A 91 -18.90 17.44 4.49
N GLY A 92 -18.61 16.80 5.64
CA GLY A 92 -19.60 16.14 6.47
C GLY A 92 -20.61 17.13 7.09
N GLU A 93 -20.15 18.27 7.63
CA GLU A 93 -21.03 19.32 8.18
C GLU A 93 -21.98 19.83 7.10
N ILE A 94 -21.44 20.13 5.92
CA ILE A 94 -22.24 20.63 4.78
C ILE A 94 -23.30 19.58 4.36
N LEU A 95 -22.94 18.30 4.35
CA LEU A 95 -23.87 17.22 4.00
C LEU A 95 -24.97 17.04 5.05
N VAL A 96 -24.67 17.23 6.33
CA VAL A 96 -25.68 17.21 7.41
C VAL A 96 -26.57 18.45 7.35
N GLU A 97 -25.99 19.65 7.21
CA GLU A 97 -26.74 20.92 7.09
C GLU A 97 -27.69 20.91 5.88
N SER A 98 -27.25 20.33 4.76
CA SER A 98 -28.10 20.17 3.57
C SER A 98 -29.19 19.09 3.70
N GLY A 99 -29.17 18.33 4.81
CA GLY A 99 -30.10 17.22 5.04
C GLY A 99 -29.83 15.98 4.17
N ALA A 100 -28.69 15.93 3.46
CA ALA A 100 -28.32 14.80 2.62
C ALA A 100 -27.96 13.55 3.45
N VAL A 101 -27.41 13.75 4.64
CA VAL A 101 -27.01 12.68 5.57
C VAL A 101 -27.43 13.05 6.99
N THR A 102 -27.86 12.07 7.77
CA THR A 102 -28.10 12.27 9.20
C THR A 102 -26.81 12.28 9.99
N HIS A 103 -26.76 12.97 11.11
CA HIS A 103 -25.59 13.01 12.00
C HIS A 103 -25.12 11.60 12.42
N ARG A 104 -26.08 10.69 12.68
CA ARG A 104 -25.79 9.30 13.05
C ARG A 104 -25.14 8.49 11.91
N GLU A 105 -25.54 8.73 10.67
CA GLU A 105 -24.94 8.09 9.50
C GLU A 105 -23.55 8.63 9.26
N LEU A 106 -23.35 9.94 9.36
CA LEU A 106 -22.05 10.56 9.28
C LEU A 106 -21.10 9.97 10.33
N GLU A 107 -21.51 9.93 11.61
CA GLU A 107 -20.72 9.38 12.71
C GLU A 107 -20.28 7.93 12.43
N ARG A 108 -21.18 7.09 11.89
CA ARG A 108 -20.85 5.71 11.54
C ARG A 108 -19.74 5.63 10.48
N HIS A 109 -19.82 6.44 9.42
CA HIS A 109 -18.85 6.39 8.33
C HIS A 109 -17.51 7.02 8.70
N VAL A 110 -17.55 8.08 9.53
CA VAL A 110 -16.32 8.66 10.08
C VAL A 110 -15.63 7.67 11.04
N ARG A 111 -16.41 6.95 11.88
CA ARG A 111 -15.88 5.88 12.73
C ARG A 111 -15.18 4.80 11.88
N PHE A 112 -15.83 4.32 10.84
CA PHE A 112 -15.26 3.34 9.93
C PHE A 112 -13.95 3.85 9.30
N GLN A 113 -13.94 5.09 8.81
CA GLN A 113 -12.74 5.70 8.22
C GLN A 113 -11.58 5.78 9.24
N VAL A 114 -11.86 6.19 10.48
CA VAL A 114 -10.86 6.27 11.55
C VAL A 114 -10.32 4.88 11.89
N GLU A 115 -11.19 3.89 12.01
CA GLU A 115 -10.80 2.50 12.30
C GLU A 115 -9.90 1.95 11.20
N GLU A 116 -10.25 2.11 9.92
CA GLU A 116 -9.42 1.64 8.80
C GLU A 116 -8.05 2.32 8.74
N VAL A 117 -7.98 3.63 9.00
CA VAL A 117 -6.69 4.34 9.10
C VAL A 117 -5.83 3.77 10.24
N VAL A 118 -6.43 3.53 11.40
CA VAL A 118 -5.71 2.96 12.55
C VAL A 118 -5.20 1.55 12.24
N PHE A 119 -6.02 0.70 11.62
CA PHE A 119 -5.61 -0.66 11.25
C PHE A 119 -4.51 -0.66 10.16
N GLU A 120 -4.58 0.26 9.20
CA GLU A 120 -3.50 0.46 8.24
C GLU A 120 -2.19 0.82 8.96
N LEU A 121 -2.22 1.78 9.88
CA LEU A 121 -1.04 2.16 10.65
C LEU A 121 -0.51 1.02 11.52
N MET A 122 -1.39 0.20 12.12
CA MET A 122 -0.99 -0.97 12.91
C MET A 122 -0.29 -2.05 12.08
N SER A 123 -0.52 -2.08 10.76
CA SER A 123 0.17 -2.98 9.84
C SER A 123 1.62 -2.56 9.55
N TRP A 124 2.00 -1.32 9.87
CA TRP A 124 3.33 -0.80 9.60
C TRP A 124 4.34 -1.33 10.62
N ARG A 125 5.34 -2.03 10.13
CA ARG A 125 6.45 -2.57 10.94
C ARG A 125 7.70 -1.71 10.87
N GLU A 126 7.69 -0.70 9.98
CA GLU A 126 8.82 0.17 9.71
C GLU A 126 8.36 1.62 9.64
N GLY A 127 9.24 2.52 10.05
CA GLY A 127 8.98 3.95 10.11
C GLY A 127 9.35 4.53 11.45
N PHE A 128 8.88 5.72 11.67
CA PHE A 128 9.16 6.51 12.87
C PHE A 128 7.85 7.06 13.41
N PHE A 129 7.69 7.04 14.73
CA PHE A 129 6.57 7.66 15.38
C PHE A 129 7.03 8.82 16.28
N SER A 130 6.18 9.83 16.39
CA SER A 130 6.35 10.95 17.31
C SER A 130 5.01 11.30 17.93
N PHE A 131 4.93 11.32 19.26
CA PHE A 131 3.75 11.76 20.00
C PHE A 131 4.02 13.09 20.67
N GLU A 132 3.18 14.08 20.35
CA GLU A 132 3.18 15.39 21.00
C GLU A 132 2.02 15.47 21.98
N GLU A 133 2.33 15.58 23.26
CA GLU A 133 1.34 15.80 24.32
C GLU A 133 0.80 17.23 24.24
N ARG A 134 -0.51 17.39 24.25
CA ARG A 134 -1.22 18.69 24.22
C ARG A 134 -2.41 18.65 25.16
N ASP A 135 -2.68 19.74 25.88
CA ASP A 135 -3.82 19.83 26.79
C ASP A 135 -5.16 19.81 26.03
N VAL A 136 -5.18 20.38 24.84
CA VAL A 136 -6.34 20.39 23.93
C VAL A 136 -5.87 19.99 22.52
N VAL A 137 -6.53 19.02 21.95
CA VAL A 137 -6.30 18.61 20.57
C VAL A 137 -7.28 19.35 19.70
N ASN A 138 -6.76 20.18 18.80
CA ASN A 138 -7.58 20.89 17.84
C ASN A 138 -8.01 19.91 16.73
N VAL A 139 -9.03 19.13 17.02
CA VAL A 139 -9.62 18.15 16.11
C VAL A 139 -10.77 18.85 15.40
N PRO A 140 -11.02 18.48 14.17
CA PRO A 140 -12.23 18.89 13.46
C PRO A 140 -13.51 18.65 14.28
N ALA A 141 -14.45 19.60 14.29
CA ALA A 141 -15.70 19.51 15.07
C ALA A 141 -16.53 18.25 14.76
N GLU A 142 -16.40 17.70 13.53
CA GLU A 142 -17.01 16.43 13.11
C GLU A 142 -16.41 15.20 13.76
N ALA A 143 -15.26 15.32 14.36
CA ALA A 143 -14.49 14.22 14.92
C ALA A 143 -14.80 13.97 16.41
N THR A 144 -16.00 14.25 16.85
CA THR A 144 -16.45 13.89 18.21
C THR A 144 -16.72 12.40 18.40
N ILE A 145 -16.04 11.58 17.59
CA ILE A 145 -16.08 10.13 17.76
C ILE A 145 -15.08 9.78 18.85
N ARG A 146 -15.53 9.01 19.81
CA ARG A 146 -14.64 8.46 20.83
C ARG A 146 -14.58 6.94 20.64
N ILE A 147 -13.40 6.46 20.23
CA ILE A 147 -13.16 5.03 20.02
C ILE A 147 -12.22 4.55 21.13
N SER A 148 -12.63 3.49 21.83
CA SER A 148 -11.78 2.85 22.83
C SER A 148 -10.52 2.31 22.16
N THR A 149 -9.36 2.74 22.65
CA THR A 149 -8.06 2.25 22.20
C THR A 149 -7.93 0.75 22.44
N GLU A 150 -8.43 0.23 23.55
CA GLU A 150 -8.47 -1.19 23.85
C GLU A 150 -9.25 -1.97 22.77
N SER A 151 -10.42 -1.46 22.35
CA SER A 151 -11.21 -2.11 21.29
C SER A 151 -10.46 -2.13 19.95
N LEU A 152 -9.76 -1.04 19.61
CA LEU A 152 -8.93 -0.97 18.39
C LEU A 152 -7.76 -1.93 18.46
N LEU A 153 -7.10 -2.05 19.61
CA LEU A 153 -5.98 -2.97 19.80
C LEU A 153 -6.42 -4.43 19.69
N MET A 154 -7.54 -4.79 20.32
CA MET A 154 -8.08 -6.15 20.22
C MET A 154 -8.47 -6.52 18.78
N GLU A 155 -9.18 -5.63 18.11
CA GLU A 155 -9.58 -5.85 16.71
C GLU A 155 -8.38 -5.86 15.76
N GLY A 156 -7.41 -4.96 15.95
CA GLY A 156 -6.17 -4.95 15.18
C GLY A 156 -5.36 -6.23 15.33
N ALA A 157 -5.20 -6.73 16.56
CA ALA A 157 -4.53 -8.00 16.83
C ALA A 157 -5.27 -9.18 16.17
N ARG A 158 -6.61 -9.20 16.27
CA ARG A 158 -7.44 -10.21 15.60
C ARG A 158 -7.27 -10.18 14.08
N ARG A 159 -7.28 -8.99 13.46
CA ARG A 159 -7.08 -8.84 12.01
C ARG A 159 -5.69 -9.30 11.57
N ILE A 160 -4.65 -9.01 12.32
CA ILE A 160 -3.26 -9.46 12.02
C ILE A 160 -3.17 -10.99 12.09
N ASP A 161 -3.73 -11.62 13.13
CA ASP A 161 -3.73 -13.07 13.28
C ASP A 161 -4.54 -13.76 12.18
N GLU A 162 -5.71 -13.23 11.84
CA GLU A 162 -6.57 -13.76 10.80
C GLU A 162 -5.95 -13.56 9.40
N TRP A 163 -5.30 -12.42 9.16
CA TRP A 163 -4.60 -12.14 7.90
C TRP A 163 -3.49 -13.15 7.63
N SER A 164 -2.75 -13.57 8.63
CA SER A 164 -1.70 -14.58 8.47
C SER A 164 -2.21 -15.94 7.96
N ARG A 165 -3.51 -16.23 8.17
CA ARG A 165 -4.18 -17.42 7.63
C ARG A 165 -4.71 -17.19 6.22
N ILE A 166 -5.18 -15.98 5.94
CA ILE A 166 -5.74 -15.57 4.65
C ILE A 166 -4.63 -15.49 3.59
N GLU A 167 -3.48 -14.92 3.95
CA GLU A 167 -2.33 -14.67 3.07
C GLU A 167 -1.86 -15.94 2.32
N GLY A 168 -1.97 -17.11 2.96
CA GLY A 168 -1.60 -18.39 2.33
C GLY A 168 -2.41 -18.74 1.08
N LYS A 169 -3.62 -18.19 0.91
CA LYS A 169 -4.48 -18.41 -0.27
C LYS A 169 -4.75 -17.14 -1.05
N ILE A 170 -4.76 -16.00 -0.37
CA ILE A 170 -4.96 -14.66 -0.96
C ILE A 170 -3.70 -13.84 -0.68
N PRO A 171 -2.67 -13.93 -1.52
CA PRO A 171 -1.38 -13.27 -1.27
C PRO A 171 -1.48 -11.75 -1.29
N HIS A 172 -2.42 -11.19 -2.04
CA HIS A 172 -2.71 -9.75 -2.11
C HIS A 172 -4.12 -9.49 -2.65
N LEU A 173 -4.62 -8.29 -2.45
CA LEU A 173 -5.98 -7.90 -2.87
C LEU A 173 -6.13 -7.65 -4.37
N GLY A 174 -5.04 -7.60 -5.12
CA GLY A 174 -5.05 -7.49 -6.59
C GLY A 174 -5.38 -8.80 -7.32
N VAL A 175 -5.67 -9.89 -6.60
CA VAL A 175 -6.15 -11.13 -7.22
C VAL A 175 -7.58 -10.98 -7.71
N VAL A 176 -7.88 -11.56 -8.87
CA VAL A 176 -9.22 -11.55 -9.47
C VAL A 176 -9.93 -12.85 -9.15
N PRO A 177 -11.03 -12.79 -8.39
CA PRO A 177 -11.87 -13.95 -8.14
C PRO A 177 -12.70 -14.31 -9.36
N SER A 178 -12.90 -15.61 -9.60
CA SER A 178 -13.77 -16.16 -10.65
C SER A 178 -14.58 -17.32 -10.11
N LEU A 179 -15.83 -17.44 -10.57
CA LEU A 179 -16.69 -18.56 -10.19
C LEU A 179 -16.15 -19.86 -10.75
N CYS A 180 -16.10 -20.91 -9.93
CA CYS A 180 -15.79 -22.27 -10.38
C CYS A 180 -17.02 -22.90 -11.04
N ALA A 181 -16.82 -23.66 -12.12
CA ALA A 181 -17.89 -24.45 -12.68
C ALA A 181 -18.31 -25.53 -11.67
N VAL A 182 -19.59 -25.61 -11.34
CA VAL A 182 -20.14 -26.68 -10.50
C VAL A 182 -20.10 -27.95 -11.32
N THR A 183 -19.17 -28.86 -10.99
CA THR A 183 -19.17 -30.22 -11.56
C THR A 183 -20.25 -31.05 -10.86
N ASP A 184 -21.05 -31.73 -11.66
CA ASP A 184 -22.16 -32.60 -11.23
C ASP A 184 -21.69 -33.65 -10.20
N GLY A 185 -21.96 -33.39 -8.96
CA GLY A 185 -21.60 -34.26 -7.82
C GLY A 185 -21.50 -33.49 -6.49
N HIS A 186 -21.34 -32.20 -6.51
CA HIS A 186 -21.26 -31.32 -5.36
C HIS A 186 -22.27 -30.17 -5.43
N ALA A 187 -23.48 -30.44 -5.93
CA ALA A 187 -24.63 -29.56 -5.71
C ALA A 187 -25.05 -29.62 -4.22
N ALA A 188 -24.07 -29.51 -3.31
CA ALA A 188 -24.34 -29.23 -1.93
C ALA A 188 -25.01 -27.86 -1.91
N GLN A 189 -26.17 -27.78 -1.27
CA GLN A 189 -26.87 -26.53 -1.00
C GLN A 189 -25.88 -25.61 -0.30
N LEU A 190 -25.39 -24.61 -1.03
CA LEU A 190 -24.47 -23.59 -0.49
C LEU A 190 -25.27 -22.78 0.52
N ASP A 191 -25.07 -23.05 1.80
CA ASP A 191 -25.66 -22.30 2.90
C ASP A 191 -24.75 -21.08 3.17
N LEU A 192 -24.83 -20.10 2.27
CA LEU A 192 -24.04 -18.87 2.34
C LEU A 192 -24.77 -17.82 3.16
N LEU A 193 -24.01 -17.13 4.00
CA LEU A 193 -24.50 -15.97 4.72
C LEU A 193 -24.83 -14.80 3.77
N PRO A 194 -25.72 -13.86 4.15
CA PRO A 194 -26.07 -12.72 3.30
C PRO A 194 -24.87 -11.92 2.80
N ASN A 195 -23.87 -11.71 3.63
CA ASN A 195 -22.64 -11.02 3.30
C ASN A 195 -21.72 -11.79 2.32
N GLU A 196 -21.79 -13.12 2.33
CA GLU A 196 -21.08 -13.97 1.38
C GLU A 196 -21.74 -13.93 0.01
N TRP A 197 -23.08 -13.88 -0.01
CA TRP A 197 -23.85 -13.68 -1.22
C TRP A 197 -23.58 -12.33 -1.87
N GLU A 198 -23.48 -11.25 -1.07
CA GLU A 198 -23.12 -9.92 -1.59
C GLU A 198 -21.77 -9.94 -2.32
N VAL A 199 -20.73 -10.51 -1.70
CA VAL A 199 -19.40 -10.61 -2.34
C VAL A 199 -19.45 -11.52 -3.56
N LEU A 200 -20.14 -12.65 -3.48
CA LEU A 200 -20.26 -13.60 -4.57
C LEU A 200 -20.95 -12.98 -5.81
N SER A 201 -21.96 -12.13 -5.61
CA SER A 201 -22.69 -11.46 -6.68
C SER A 201 -21.85 -10.44 -7.45
N GLU A 202 -20.80 -9.90 -6.82
CA GLU A 202 -19.88 -8.94 -7.44
C GLU A 202 -18.70 -9.61 -8.16
N ILE A 203 -18.58 -10.93 -8.07
CA ILE A 203 -17.51 -11.68 -8.75
C ILE A 203 -17.86 -11.88 -10.22
N ASP A 204 -17.24 -11.08 -11.07
CA ASP A 204 -17.41 -11.09 -12.53
C ASP A 204 -16.22 -11.71 -13.29
N GLY A 205 -15.14 -12.05 -12.57
CA GLY A 205 -13.92 -12.59 -13.15
C GLY A 205 -13.03 -11.54 -13.83
N ALA A 206 -13.31 -10.24 -13.64
CA ALA A 206 -12.56 -9.13 -14.22
C ALA A 206 -12.00 -8.18 -13.14
N ARG A 207 -12.80 -7.88 -12.11
CA ARG A 207 -12.43 -7.00 -10.99
C ARG A 207 -11.63 -7.76 -9.93
N ASP A 208 -10.62 -7.09 -9.36
CA ASP A 208 -9.87 -7.62 -8.22
C ASP A 208 -10.65 -7.46 -6.89
N LEU A 209 -10.15 -8.07 -5.82
CA LEU A 209 -10.81 -8.01 -4.51
C LEU A 209 -10.89 -6.59 -3.96
N ARG A 210 -9.93 -5.72 -4.29
CA ARG A 210 -9.95 -4.31 -3.86
C ARG A 210 -11.06 -3.53 -4.55
N ALA A 211 -11.24 -3.74 -5.86
CA ALA A 211 -12.35 -3.13 -6.60
C ALA A 211 -13.71 -3.59 -6.07
N ILE A 212 -13.84 -4.89 -5.76
CA ILE A 212 -15.06 -5.45 -5.14
C ILE A 212 -15.31 -4.85 -3.75
N ALA A 213 -14.27 -4.74 -2.92
CA ALA A 213 -14.38 -4.12 -1.59
C ALA A 213 -14.84 -2.66 -1.69
N ALA A 214 -14.26 -1.93 -2.64
CA ALA A 214 -14.64 -0.56 -2.92
C ALA A 214 -16.10 -0.44 -3.36
N GLU A 215 -16.58 -1.30 -4.25
CA GLU A 215 -17.96 -1.29 -4.74
C GLU A 215 -18.97 -1.59 -3.63
N LEU A 216 -18.67 -2.56 -2.78
CA LEU A 216 -19.51 -2.95 -1.64
C LEU A 216 -19.41 -2.00 -0.43
N ALA A 217 -18.57 -0.96 -0.50
CA ALA A 217 -18.24 -0.08 0.64
C ALA A 217 -17.86 -0.85 1.91
N ARG A 218 -17.14 -1.98 1.72
CA ARG A 218 -16.62 -2.84 2.78
C ARG A 218 -15.12 -2.65 2.95
N SER A 219 -14.61 -3.07 4.11
CA SER A 219 -13.16 -3.08 4.30
C SER A 219 -12.49 -4.14 3.40
N ASP A 220 -11.28 -3.83 2.95
CA ASP A 220 -10.43 -4.76 2.20
C ASP A 220 -10.27 -6.10 2.94
N PHE A 221 -10.13 -6.01 4.26
CA PHE A 221 -10.00 -7.18 5.13
C PHE A 221 -11.26 -8.06 5.14
N ASP A 222 -12.45 -7.47 5.26
CA ASP A 222 -13.71 -8.24 5.28
C ASP A 222 -13.95 -8.97 3.97
N VAL A 223 -13.67 -8.31 2.84
CA VAL A 223 -13.82 -8.94 1.51
C VAL A 223 -12.79 -10.04 1.32
N ALA A 224 -11.53 -9.84 1.73
CA ALA A 224 -10.52 -10.90 1.69
C ALA A 224 -10.91 -12.11 2.55
N ARG A 225 -11.43 -11.89 3.74
CA ARG A 225 -11.89 -12.95 4.65
C ARG A 225 -13.06 -13.75 4.05
N ILE A 226 -14.04 -13.07 3.46
CA ILE A 226 -15.16 -13.72 2.78
C ILE A 226 -14.67 -14.50 1.56
N ALA A 227 -13.84 -13.88 0.72
CA ALA A 227 -13.25 -14.53 -0.45
C ALA A 227 -12.43 -15.76 -0.06
N TYR A 228 -11.67 -15.72 1.05
CA TYR A 228 -10.95 -16.87 1.58
C TYR A 228 -11.89 -18.05 1.91
N GLY A 229 -13.03 -17.77 2.52
CA GLY A 229 -14.09 -18.78 2.76
C GLY A 229 -14.58 -19.39 1.45
N LEU A 230 -14.96 -18.57 0.47
CA LEU A 230 -15.44 -18.99 -0.84
C LEU A 230 -14.41 -19.78 -1.65
N VAL A 231 -13.12 -19.42 -1.54
CA VAL A 231 -12.01 -20.18 -2.15
C VAL A 231 -11.79 -21.51 -1.44
N THR A 232 -11.93 -21.53 -0.12
CA THR A 232 -11.74 -22.77 0.66
C THR A 232 -12.83 -23.78 0.40
N THR A 233 -14.05 -23.33 0.14
CA THR A 233 -15.20 -24.20 -0.22
C THR A 233 -15.18 -24.58 -1.72
N GLY A 234 -14.25 -24.06 -2.52
CA GLY A 234 -14.15 -24.37 -3.95
C GLY A 234 -15.18 -23.68 -4.85
N VAL A 235 -15.95 -22.73 -4.31
CA VAL A 235 -16.94 -21.94 -5.06
C VAL A 235 -16.27 -20.91 -5.94
N VAL A 236 -15.15 -20.37 -5.47
CA VAL A 236 -14.37 -19.32 -6.13
C VAL A 236 -12.94 -19.80 -6.34
N ALA A 237 -12.40 -19.56 -7.52
CA ALA A 237 -10.98 -19.66 -7.84
C ALA A 237 -10.39 -18.25 -7.94
N LEU A 238 -9.14 -18.09 -7.51
CA LEU A 238 -8.41 -16.85 -7.66
C LEU A 238 -7.50 -16.94 -8.89
N ARG A 239 -7.50 -15.87 -9.67
CA ARG A 239 -6.51 -15.63 -10.71
C ARG A 239 -5.66 -14.45 -10.30
N ASP A 240 -4.37 -14.64 -10.30
CA ASP A 240 -3.45 -13.54 -10.11
C ASP A 240 -3.45 -12.69 -11.39
N THR A 241 -3.85 -11.41 -11.30
CA THR A 241 -3.84 -10.50 -12.46
C THR A 241 -2.42 -10.16 -12.91
N ALA A 242 -1.43 -10.36 -12.05
CA ALA A 242 -0.03 -10.34 -12.47
C ALA A 242 0.29 -11.46 -13.48
N SER A 243 -0.62 -12.44 -13.65
CA SER A 243 -0.47 -13.57 -14.60
C SER A 243 -1.45 -13.57 -15.77
N ASN A 244 -2.37 -12.60 -15.94
CA ASN A 244 -3.45 -12.71 -16.91
C ASN A 244 -3.57 -11.54 -17.91
N GLY A 245 -2.72 -11.52 -18.88
CA GLY A 245 -2.92 -10.91 -20.20
C GLY A 245 -2.49 -11.82 -21.33
N SER A 246 -1.92 -13.00 -21.03
CA SER A 246 -1.44 -13.90 -22.08
C SER A 246 -1.95 -15.33 -21.90
N SER A 247 -2.34 -15.96 -22.99
CA SER A 247 -2.61 -17.40 -23.06
C SER A 247 -1.43 -18.17 -22.46
N ALA A 248 -1.68 -19.28 -21.76
CA ALA A 248 -0.62 -20.08 -21.12
C ALA A 248 0.64 -20.28 -22.00
N PRO A 249 0.54 -20.48 -23.34
CA PRO A 249 1.72 -20.53 -24.20
C PRO A 249 2.46 -19.18 -24.32
N ALA A 250 1.77 -18.04 -24.29
CA ALA A 250 2.41 -16.73 -24.39
C ALA A 250 3.13 -16.33 -23.08
N ALA A 251 2.58 -16.67 -21.91
CA ALA A 251 3.25 -16.48 -20.63
C ALA A 251 4.51 -17.35 -20.53
N ALA A 252 4.46 -18.60 -21.00
CA ALA A 252 5.63 -19.47 -21.07
C ALA A 252 6.71 -18.94 -22.03
N GLN A 253 6.30 -18.34 -23.16
CA GLN A 253 7.23 -17.67 -24.08
C GLN A 253 7.87 -16.44 -23.45
N ALA A 254 7.08 -15.61 -22.76
CA ALA A 254 7.59 -14.42 -22.09
C ALA A 254 8.54 -14.79 -20.93
N GLN A 255 8.27 -15.86 -20.21
CA GLN A 255 9.18 -16.40 -19.21
C GLN A 255 10.48 -16.90 -19.85
N ALA A 256 10.42 -17.55 -21.00
CA ALA A 256 11.60 -17.97 -21.77
C ALA A 256 12.41 -16.75 -22.26
N HIS A 257 11.74 -15.66 -22.64
CA HIS A 257 12.40 -14.40 -22.97
C HIS A 257 13.10 -13.79 -21.73
N LEU A 258 12.48 -13.84 -20.56
CA LEU A 258 13.08 -13.38 -19.31
C LEU A 258 14.37 -14.14 -18.98
N GLU A 259 14.35 -15.46 -19.10
CA GLU A 259 15.57 -16.27 -18.85
C GLU A 259 16.67 -15.98 -19.88
N ARG A 260 16.32 -15.83 -21.15
CA ARG A 260 17.29 -15.44 -22.19
C ARG A 260 17.86 -14.04 -21.95
N ALA A 261 17.06 -13.10 -21.44
CA ALA A 261 17.57 -11.78 -21.06
C ALA A 261 18.58 -11.88 -19.91
N ARG A 262 18.31 -12.72 -18.90
CA ARG A 262 19.24 -12.98 -17.79
C ARG A 262 20.55 -13.64 -18.26
N GLU A 263 20.45 -14.60 -19.19
CA GLU A 263 21.63 -15.22 -19.79
C GLU A 263 22.48 -14.22 -20.58
N ALA A 264 21.82 -13.40 -21.42
CA ALA A 264 22.49 -12.33 -22.17
C ALA A 264 23.17 -11.31 -21.25
N LEU A 265 22.54 -10.96 -20.11
CA LEU A 265 23.18 -10.11 -19.10
C LEU A 265 24.44 -10.76 -18.48
N ARG A 266 24.42 -12.07 -18.22
CA ARG A 266 25.60 -12.80 -17.72
C ARG A 266 26.71 -12.85 -18.78
N ALA A 267 26.34 -12.96 -20.06
CA ALA A 267 27.28 -12.93 -21.17
C ALA A 267 27.74 -11.51 -21.56
N ASN A 268 27.24 -10.47 -20.89
CA ASN A 268 27.49 -9.05 -21.19
C ASN A 268 27.03 -8.63 -22.60
N GLU A 269 26.02 -9.32 -23.17
CA GLU A 269 25.38 -9.01 -24.43
C GLU A 269 24.22 -8.04 -24.21
N CYS A 270 24.54 -6.75 -23.93
CA CYS A 270 23.58 -5.78 -23.41
C CYS A 270 22.41 -5.52 -24.37
N ASP A 271 22.65 -5.37 -25.68
CA ASP A 271 21.57 -5.11 -26.65
C ASP A 271 20.61 -6.29 -26.80
N ARG A 272 21.14 -7.50 -26.77
CA ARG A 272 20.33 -8.73 -26.78
C ARG A 272 19.52 -8.85 -25.48
N ALA A 273 20.12 -8.52 -24.32
CA ALA A 273 19.42 -8.51 -23.06
C ALA A 273 18.25 -7.53 -23.05
N VAL A 274 18.42 -6.32 -23.61
CA VAL A 274 17.36 -5.33 -23.75
C VAL A 274 16.24 -5.85 -24.67
N ALA A 275 16.59 -6.45 -25.82
CA ALA A 275 15.59 -6.99 -26.76
C ALA A 275 14.74 -8.09 -26.12
N GLU A 276 15.38 -9.06 -25.49
CA GLU A 276 14.71 -10.19 -24.83
C GLU A 276 13.88 -9.71 -23.62
N ALA A 277 14.42 -8.79 -22.81
CA ALA A 277 13.70 -8.25 -21.66
C ALA A 277 12.44 -7.44 -22.06
N ARG A 278 12.47 -6.70 -23.18
CA ARG A 278 11.29 -6.02 -23.73
C ARG A 278 10.19 -7.00 -24.15
N LEU A 279 10.56 -8.12 -24.76
CA LEU A 279 9.61 -9.18 -25.11
C LEU A 279 9.02 -9.82 -23.85
N ALA A 280 9.83 -10.02 -22.80
CA ALA A 280 9.36 -10.50 -21.53
C ALA A 280 8.37 -9.52 -20.85
N VAL A 281 8.66 -8.22 -20.88
CA VAL A 281 7.76 -7.17 -20.33
C VAL A 281 6.44 -7.14 -21.12
N ALA A 282 6.49 -7.24 -22.45
CA ALA A 282 5.29 -7.23 -23.28
C ALA A 282 4.39 -8.46 -23.06
N GLY A 283 4.96 -9.61 -22.71
CA GLY A 283 4.21 -10.86 -22.49
C GLY A 283 3.85 -11.14 -21.03
N LEU A 284 4.46 -10.41 -20.06
CA LEU A 284 4.19 -10.47 -18.62
C LEU A 284 3.82 -9.08 -18.11
N ASP A 285 2.75 -8.53 -18.67
CA ASP A 285 2.32 -7.17 -18.32
C ASP A 285 1.98 -7.08 -16.82
N GLY A 286 2.42 -6.01 -16.18
CA GLY A 286 2.27 -5.79 -14.73
C GLY A 286 3.31 -6.49 -13.85
N ALA A 287 4.08 -7.46 -14.35
CA ALA A 287 5.09 -8.15 -13.54
C ALA A 287 6.33 -7.26 -13.27
N THR A 288 6.72 -7.17 -12.02
CA THR A 288 7.87 -6.38 -11.55
C THR A 288 9.21 -6.90 -12.09
N MET A 289 9.43 -8.22 -12.04
CA MET A 289 10.71 -8.84 -12.37
C MET A 289 11.18 -8.60 -13.83
N PRO A 290 10.35 -8.72 -14.88
CA PRO A 290 10.76 -8.42 -16.24
C PRO A 290 11.22 -6.97 -16.41
N ARG A 291 10.53 -6.00 -15.75
CA ARG A 291 10.89 -4.58 -15.78
C ARG A 291 12.22 -4.30 -15.07
N LEU A 292 12.50 -4.96 -13.96
CA LEU A 292 13.79 -4.86 -13.26
C LEU A 292 14.93 -5.40 -14.12
N VAL A 293 14.72 -6.54 -14.79
CA VAL A 293 15.72 -7.11 -15.71
C VAL A 293 15.93 -6.19 -16.91
N LEU A 294 14.86 -5.59 -17.45
CA LEU A 294 14.95 -4.59 -18.52
C LEU A 294 15.74 -3.36 -18.07
N ALA A 295 15.42 -2.81 -16.90
CA ALA A 295 16.12 -1.65 -16.34
C ALA A 295 17.62 -1.92 -16.15
N ARG A 296 17.97 -3.11 -15.61
CA ARG A 296 19.36 -3.57 -15.49
C ARG A 296 20.05 -3.67 -16.85
N ALA A 297 19.39 -4.22 -17.87
CA ALA A 297 19.92 -4.34 -19.22
C ALA A 297 20.14 -2.95 -19.85
N LEU A 298 19.18 -2.04 -19.70
CA LEU A 298 19.27 -0.66 -20.18
C LEU A 298 20.40 0.12 -19.49
N THR A 299 20.56 -0.04 -18.18
CA THR A 299 21.67 0.58 -17.43
C THR A 299 23.02 0.13 -17.97
N ARG A 300 23.20 -1.19 -18.23
CA ARG A 300 24.44 -1.72 -18.80
C ARG A 300 24.64 -1.34 -20.26
N ALA A 301 23.58 -1.08 -21.01
CA ALA A 301 23.62 -0.56 -22.37
C ALA A 301 23.82 0.97 -22.42
N ALA A 302 24.10 1.62 -21.28
CA ALA A 302 24.22 3.08 -21.11
C ALA A 302 22.95 3.89 -21.52
N ARG A 303 21.78 3.24 -21.54
CA ARG A 303 20.47 3.86 -21.86
C ARG A 303 19.77 4.26 -20.56
N HIS A 304 20.39 5.18 -19.83
CA HIS A 304 20.03 5.47 -18.44
C HIS A 304 18.64 6.11 -18.30
N ASP A 305 18.21 6.95 -19.23
CA ASP A 305 16.89 7.60 -19.16
C ASP A 305 15.76 6.58 -19.29
N GLU A 306 15.91 5.60 -20.18
CA GLU A 306 14.94 4.52 -20.33
C GLU A 306 14.92 3.58 -19.11
N ALA A 307 16.11 3.30 -18.55
CA ALA A 307 16.21 2.52 -17.32
C ALA A 307 15.47 3.19 -16.18
N GLN A 308 15.65 4.51 -16.02
CA GLN A 308 14.99 5.27 -14.97
C GLN A 308 13.46 5.29 -15.13
N GLU A 309 12.96 5.34 -16.35
CA GLU A 309 11.51 5.28 -16.62
C GLU A 309 10.92 3.92 -16.22
N GLU A 310 11.58 2.81 -16.55
CA GLU A 310 11.12 1.48 -16.14
C GLU A 310 11.21 1.30 -14.62
N LEU A 311 12.26 1.80 -13.96
CA LEU A 311 12.39 1.77 -12.50
C LEU A 311 11.31 2.61 -11.81
N ARG A 312 10.94 3.76 -12.39
CA ARG A 312 9.84 4.60 -11.87
C ARG A 312 8.51 3.87 -11.93
N ARG A 313 8.23 3.12 -13.00
CA ARG A 313 7.03 2.30 -13.11
C ARG A 313 6.98 1.19 -12.07
N VAL A 314 8.13 0.56 -11.78
CA VAL A 314 8.22 -0.43 -10.70
C VAL A 314 7.98 0.21 -9.35
N LEU A 315 8.58 1.38 -9.07
CA LEU A 315 8.38 2.12 -7.82
C LEU A 315 6.93 2.55 -7.60
N GLN A 316 6.21 2.89 -8.68
CA GLN A 316 4.79 3.22 -8.59
C GLN A 316 3.92 2.00 -8.28
N ALA A 317 4.32 0.82 -8.76
CA ALA A 317 3.60 -0.43 -8.51
C ALA A 317 3.94 -1.01 -7.13
N ASP A 318 5.22 -1.03 -6.77
CA ASP A 318 5.72 -1.53 -5.49
C ASP A 318 6.96 -0.75 -5.03
N ALA A 319 6.75 0.21 -4.14
CA ALA A 319 7.83 1.01 -3.56
C ALA A 319 8.65 0.25 -2.48
N LEU A 320 8.22 -0.95 -2.08
CA LEU A 320 8.87 -1.77 -1.07
C LEU A 320 9.70 -2.91 -1.66
N GLU A 321 9.68 -3.10 -2.99
CA GLU A 321 10.52 -4.08 -3.66
C GLU A 321 12.01 -3.71 -3.49
N PRO A 322 12.82 -4.49 -2.77
CA PRO A 322 14.22 -4.11 -2.54
C PRO A 322 15.01 -3.98 -3.82
N ALA A 323 14.75 -4.86 -4.80
CA ALA A 323 15.52 -4.90 -6.04
C ALA A 323 15.39 -3.62 -6.87
N VAL A 324 14.26 -2.88 -6.76
CA VAL A 324 14.12 -1.60 -7.48
C VAL A 324 15.07 -0.55 -6.94
N HIS A 325 15.28 -0.50 -5.63
CA HIS A 325 16.21 0.44 -4.99
C HIS A 325 17.67 0.09 -5.29
N LEU A 326 17.97 -1.22 -5.39
CA LEU A 326 19.28 -1.68 -5.85
C LEU A 326 19.56 -1.18 -7.28
N GLU A 327 18.66 -1.42 -8.22
CA GLU A 327 18.84 -1.04 -9.63
C GLU A 327 18.80 0.48 -9.81
N THR A 328 17.96 1.21 -9.06
CA THR A 328 17.94 2.69 -9.09
C THR A 328 19.29 3.24 -8.64
N GLY A 329 19.85 2.72 -7.56
CA GLY A 329 21.17 3.11 -7.09
C GLY A 329 22.28 2.80 -8.09
N CYS A 330 22.22 1.64 -8.75
CA CYS A 330 23.17 1.28 -9.80
C CYS A 330 23.04 2.23 -11.03
N CYS A 331 21.83 2.51 -11.49
CA CYS A 331 21.58 3.41 -12.59
C CYS A 331 22.09 4.84 -12.29
N ALA A 332 21.79 5.36 -11.09
CA ALA A 332 22.25 6.65 -10.63
C ALA A 332 23.78 6.74 -10.55
N ALA A 333 24.43 5.71 -10.02
CA ALA A 333 25.90 5.64 -9.95
C ALA A 333 26.55 5.68 -11.35
N TRP A 334 25.99 4.98 -12.33
CA TRP A 334 26.46 5.02 -13.72
C TRP A 334 26.26 6.38 -14.39
N ARG A 335 25.26 7.14 -13.99
CA ARG A 335 25.04 8.52 -14.43
C ARG A 335 25.95 9.54 -13.74
N GLY A 336 26.64 9.12 -12.67
CA GLY A 336 27.44 10.01 -11.82
C GLY A 336 26.62 10.75 -10.76
N ASP A 337 25.33 10.42 -10.60
CA ASP A 337 24.49 10.96 -9.53
C ASP A 337 24.69 10.14 -8.24
N TYR A 338 25.79 10.45 -7.57
CA TYR A 338 26.21 9.73 -6.38
C TYR A 338 25.28 9.95 -5.18
N GLN A 339 24.58 11.06 -5.11
CA GLN A 339 23.64 11.33 -4.02
C GLN A 339 22.38 10.45 -4.16
N GLU A 340 21.80 10.36 -5.34
CA GLU A 340 20.68 9.47 -5.63
C GLU A 340 21.11 8.01 -5.43
N ALA A 341 22.30 7.63 -5.86
CA ALA A 341 22.84 6.29 -5.68
C ALA A 341 22.91 5.88 -4.20
N LEU A 342 23.53 6.73 -3.36
CA LEU A 342 23.65 6.48 -1.93
C LEU A 342 22.28 6.39 -1.23
N THR A 343 21.35 7.28 -1.59
CA THR A 343 19.99 7.27 -1.03
C THR A 343 19.24 5.98 -1.37
N SER A 344 19.35 5.53 -2.63
CA SER A 344 18.69 4.33 -3.10
C SER A 344 19.28 3.06 -2.49
N TRP A 345 20.61 2.97 -2.41
CA TRP A 345 21.28 1.84 -1.78
C TRP A 345 21.07 1.77 -0.26
N ASP A 346 20.95 2.90 0.42
CA ASP A 346 20.57 2.93 1.83
C ASP A 346 19.14 2.36 2.01
N ARG A 347 18.20 2.72 1.15
CA ARG A 347 16.86 2.11 1.14
C ARG A 347 16.92 0.61 0.90
N TYR A 348 17.70 0.15 -0.08
CA TYR A 348 17.90 -1.29 -0.31
C TYR A 348 18.41 -2.00 0.94
N LEU A 349 19.43 -1.47 1.60
CA LEU A 349 20.04 -2.08 2.79
C LEU A 349 19.09 -2.10 3.99
N ARG A 350 18.15 -1.14 4.07
CA ARG A 350 17.09 -1.16 5.09
C ARG A 350 16.02 -2.21 4.80
N LEU A 351 15.65 -2.40 3.53
CA LEU A 351 14.64 -3.37 3.12
C LEU A 351 15.16 -4.81 3.14
N ALA A 352 16.41 -5.02 2.75
CA ALA A 352 17.05 -6.33 2.65
C ALA A 352 18.46 -6.31 3.25
N PRO A 353 18.61 -6.17 4.59
CA PRO A 353 19.92 -6.06 5.25
C PRO A 353 20.80 -7.28 5.04
N ASP A 354 20.19 -8.46 4.89
CA ASP A 354 20.85 -9.76 4.66
C ASP A 354 20.61 -10.30 3.25
N GLY A 355 20.17 -9.44 2.32
CA GLY A 355 19.96 -9.79 0.92
C GLY A 355 21.26 -10.25 0.23
N ALA A 356 21.10 -11.02 -0.84
CA ALA A 356 22.25 -11.58 -1.58
C ALA A 356 23.27 -10.51 -2.04
N ASP A 357 22.79 -9.32 -2.40
CA ASP A 357 23.61 -8.21 -2.89
C ASP A 357 24.03 -7.23 -1.77
N ALA A 358 23.59 -7.41 -0.51
CA ALA A 358 23.80 -6.46 0.58
C ALA A 358 25.29 -6.19 0.87
N ALA A 359 26.13 -7.22 0.81
CA ALA A 359 27.57 -7.07 1.00
C ALA A 359 28.22 -6.23 -0.12
N ALA A 360 27.84 -6.48 -1.36
CA ALA A 360 28.32 -5.74 -2.52
C ALA A 360 27.86 -4.28 -2.49
N VAL A 361 26.61 -4.04 -2.08
CA VAL A 361 26.05 -2.68 -1.93
C VAL A 361 26.78 -1.89 -0.85
N ARG A 362 27.10 -2.50 0.32
CA ARG A 362 27.88 -1.83 1.36
C ARG A 362 29.27 -1.40 0.83
N GLN A 363 29.93 -2.28 0.08
CA GLN A 363 31.23 -1.94 -0.55
C GLN A 363 31.07 -0.81 -1.59
N ALA A 364 30.02 -0.82 -2.39
CA ALA A 364 29.73 0.23 -3.34
C ALA A 364 29.47 1.57 -2.64
N VAL A 365 28.70 1.60 -1.56
CA VAL A 365 28.46 2.78 -0.73
C VAL A 365 29.78 3.38 -0.22
N GLU A 366 30.65 2.54 0.38
CA GLU A 366 31.96 2.99 0.86
C GLU A 366 32.85 3.54 -0.26
N ALA A 367 32.81 2.91 -1.43
CA ALA A 367 33.60 3.36 -2.59
C ALA A 367 33.10 4.73 -3.10
N VAL A 368 31.79 4.89 -3.23
CA VAL A 368 31.19 6.15 -3.69
C VAL A 368 31.42 7.27 -2.67
N GLN A 369 31.29 7.01 -1.37
CA GLN A 369 31.58 8.00 -0.33
C GLN A 369 33.04 8.47 -0.36
N ARG A 370 33.99 7.57 -0.59
CA ARG A 370 35.41 7.93 -0.75
C ARG A 370 35.65 8.82 -1.96
N VAL A 371 35.04 8.48 -3.11
CA VAL A 371 35.16 9.28 -4.35
C VAL A 371 34.53 10.66 -4.16
N SER A 372 33.36 10.71 -3.58
CA SER A 372 32.63 11.97 -3.32
C SER A 372 33.41 12.86 -2.35
N GLY A 373 34.03 12.30 -1.29
CA GLY A 373 34.87 13.04 -0.36
C GLY A 373 36.10 13.64 -1.05
N MET A 374 36.82 12.86 -1.87
CA MET A 374 37.98 13.34 -2.62
C MET A 374 37.63 14.44 -3.64
N LEU A 375 36.43 14.39 -4.24
CA LEU A 375 35.96 15.43 -5.17
C LEU A 375 35.59 16.71 -4.42
N ALA A 376 34.96 16.61 -3.25
CA ALA A 376 34.61 17.76 -2.41
C ALA A 376 35.88 18.50 -1.95
N GLU A 377 36.90 17.80 -1.47
CA GLU A 377 38.16 18.37 -1.02
C GLU A 377 38.94 19.12 -2.15
N ARG A 378 38.71 18.72 -3.41
CA ARG A 378 39.33 19.40 -4.57
C ARG A 378 38.57 20.61 -5.08
N MET A 379 37.30 20.77 -4.74
CA MET A 379 36.47 21.90 -5.12
C MET A 379 36.57 23.07 -4.13
N ASP A 380 37.07 22.84 -2.93
CA ASP A 380 37.30 23.85 -1.88
C ASP A 380 38.70 24.51 -1.98
N VAL A 381 39.49 24.18 -2.97
CA VAL A 381 40.80 24.81 -3.32
C VAL A 381 40.70 25.58 -4.63
#